data_54be6b33345e5ddffda90bf20794c9c6
#
_entry.id   54be6b33345e5ddffda90bf20794c9c6
#
_cell.length_a   1.000
_cell.length_b   1.000
_cell.length_c   1.000
_cell.angle_alpha   90.00
_cell.angle_beta   90.00
_cell.angle_gamma   90.00
#
_symmetry.space_group_name_H-M   'P 1'
#
loop_
_entity.id
_entity.type
_entity.pdbx_description
1 polymer ?
#
loop_
_entity_poly.entity_id
_entity_poly.type
_entity_poly.pdbx_seq_one_letter_code
_entity_poly.pdbx_strand_id
1 'polypeptide(L)'
;MKKNYGCILAALILLTACGQKKEDSVTTVRPVKTARVESRSEIRKDFSGIVEAVDYVKLAFRVSGQIINLPVVEGQRVKKGQLIAAIDPRDLALQYAADKSAYETAAAQVERNKRLLARQAISVQEYEISVSTFQQKKSAYELSSNNMRDTRLTAPFDGSIEKRLVENYQRVNSGEGIVQLVNTKKLRIKFTIPDAYLYLLRSKDQRFRVEFDTYRGHIFNAKLEEYLDIRSEEH
;
A
#
# COMPACT_ATOMS: atom_id res chain seq x y z
N MET A 1 -106.95 -57.83 42.83
CA MET A 1 -106.57 -57.17 41.61
C MET A 1 -105.48 -56.09 41.98
N LYS A 2 -104.27 -56.53 42.24
CA LYS A 2 -103.11 -55.67 42.57
C LYS A 2 -101.81 -56.36 42.10
N LYS A 3 -101.48 -56.34 40.79
CA LYS A 3 -100.25 -57.06 40.38
C LYS A 3 -99.56 -56.58 39.14
N ASN A 4 -100.02 -55.50 38.48
CA ASN A 4 -99.41 -55.15 37.22
C ASN A 4 -98.78 -53.76 37.11
N TYR A 5 -98.74 -52.93 38.17
CA TYR A 5 -98.16 -51.57 38.11
C TYR A 5 -96.67 -51.52 38.37
N GLY A 6 -96.12 -52.59 38.99
CA GLY A 6 -94.69 -52.64 39.31
C GLY A 6 -93.81 -52.88 38.11
N CYS A 7 -94.30 -53.60 37.09
CA CYS A 7 -93.52 -53.86 35.86
C CYS A 7 -93.44 -52.68 34.91
N ILE A 8 -94.48 -51.82 34.91
CA ILE A 8 -94.51 -50.62 34.03
C ILE A 8 -93.62 -49.49 34.57
N LEU A 9 -93.50 -49.42 35.90
CA LEU A 9 -92.62 -48.41 36.51
C LEU A 9 -91.15 -48.80 36.39
N ALA A 10 -90.81 -50.08 36.37
CA ALA A 10 -89.46 -50.60 36.16
C ALA A 10 -88.99 -50.43 34.68
N ALA A 11 -89.92 -50.49 33.74
CA ALA A 11 -89.62 -50.29 32.29
C ALA A 11 -89.41 -48.82 31.92
N LEU A 12 -90.00 -47.88 32.70
CA LEU A 12 -89.86 -46.46 32.43
C LEU A 12 -88.56 -45.88 32.95
N ILE A 13 -87.89 -46.51 33.93
CA ILE A 13 -86.63 -46.05 34.48
C ILE A 13 -85.41 -46.49 33.66
N LEU A 14 -85.58 -47.47 32.77
CA LEU A 14 -84.54 -48.00 31.94
C LEU A 14 -84.33 -47.15 30.60
N LEU A 15 -85.20 -46.21 30.30
CA LEU A 15 -85.17 -45.45 29.11
C LEU A 15 -84.43 -44.05 29.25
N THR A 16 -83.96 -43.70 30.45
CA THR A 16 -83.26 -42.42 30.66
C THR A 16 -81.73 -42.55 30.78
N ALA A 17 -81.13 -43.67 30.43
CA ALA A 17 -79.67 -43.91 30.56
C ALA A 17 -78.89 -43.84 29.23
N CYS A 18 -79.42 -43.13 28.24
CA CYS A 18 -78.61 -42.77 27.05
C CYS A 18 -78.24 -41.30 27.12
N GLY A 19 -77.42 -40.93 28.08
CA GLY A 19 -76.62 -39.72 28.10
C GLY A 19 -75.47 -39.86 27.07
N GLN A 20 -75.60 -39.19 25.93
CA GLN A 20 -74.55 -39.07 24.98
C GLN A 20 -73.37 -38.35 25.66
N LYS A 21 -72.35 -39.10 26.00
CA LYS A 21 -71.05 -38.52 26.39
C LYS A 21 -70.49 -37.81 25.17
N LYS A 22 -70.60 -36.51 25.17
CA LYS A 22 -69.84 -35.67 24.24
C LYS A 22 -68.38 -36.02 24.49
N GLU A 23 -67.76 -36.74 23.57
CA GLU A 23 -66.30 -36.77 23.49
C GLU A 23 -65.84 -35.39 23.20
N ASP A 24 -65.41 -34.70 24.25
CA ASP A 24 -64.50 -33.52 24.01
C ASP A 24 -63.29 -34.07 23.27
N SER A 25 -63.28 -33.80 21.99
CA SER A 25 -62.07 -33.99 21.19
C SER A 25 -60.96 -33.18 21.83
N VAL A 26 -60.19 -33.80 22.71
CA VAL A 26 -58.94 -33.23 23.16
C VAL A 26 -58.07 -33.09 21.91
N THR A 27 -58.10 -31.88 21.35
CA THR A 27 -57.16 -31.51 20.32
C THR A 27 -55.78 -31.62 20.95
N THR A 28 -55.13 -32.71 20.70
CA THR A 28 -53.74 -32.93 21.13
C THR A 28 -52.90 -31.94 20.37
N VAL A 29 -52.69 -30.75 20.94
CA VAL A 29 -51.80 -29.76 20.38
C VAL A 29 -50.38 -30.36 20.47
N ARG A 30 -49.90 -30.86 19.35
CA ARG A 30 -48.50 -31.30 19.26
C ARG A 30 -47.61 -30.05 19.39
N PRO A 31 -46.74 -29.96 20.41
CA PRO A 31 -45.84 -28.83 20.52
C PRO A 31 -44.89 -28.85 19.32
N VAL A 32 -45.03 -27.87 18.44
CA VAL A 32 -44.11 -27.68 17.34
C VAL A 32 -42.96 -26.78 17.86
N LYS A 33 -41.77 -27.33 17.81
CA LYS A 33 -40.58 -26.60 18.14
C LYS A 33 -40.32 -25.56 17.02
N THR A 34 -40.70 -24.31 17.22
CA THR A 34 -40.41 -23.25 16.28
C THR A 34 -39.05 -22.67 16.63
N ALA A 35 -38.14 -22.63 15.68
CA ALA A 35 -36.90 -21.84 15.76
C ALA A 35 -37.10 -20.55 14.97
N ARG A 36 -36.83 -19.41 15.59
CA ARG A 36 -36.68 -18.17 14.84
C ARG A 36 -35.44 -18.25 13.97
N VAL A 37 -35.62 -18.19 12.67
CA VAL A 37 -34.51 -18.06 11.74
C VAL A 37 -34.04 -16.60 11.90
N GLU A 38 -32.96 -16.41 12.65
CA GLU A 38 -32.23 -15.13 12.63
C GLU A 38 -31.43 -15.11 11.33
N SER A 39 -31.77 -14.17 10.49
CA SER A 39 -30.97 -13.86 9.30
C SER A 39 -29.62 -13.36 9.78
N ARG A 40 -28.59 -14.20 9.82
CA ARG A 40 -27.21 -13.74 9.89
C ARG A 40 -26.89 -13.04 8.57
N SER A 41 -26.94 -11.72 8.59
CA SER A 41 -26.63 -10.89 7.42
C SER A 41 -25.12 -10.85 7.11
N GLU A 42 -24.27 -11.42 7.96
CA GLU A 42 -22.81 -11.38 7.79
C GLU A 42 -22.28 -12.77 7.39
N ILE A 43 -21.79 -12.86 6.16
CA ILE A 43 -21.06 -14.03 5.68
C ILE A 43 -19.58 -13.77 5.91
N ARG A 44 -18.97 -14.53 6.81
CA ARG A 44 -17.54 -14.49 7.08
C ARG A 44 -16.84 -15.66 6.38
N LYS A 45 -15.81 -15.33 5.61
CA LYS A 45 -14.89 -16.29 4.98
C LYS A 45 -13.47 -15.88 5.24
N ASP A 46 -12.63 -16.86 5.55
CA ASP A 46 -11.22 -16.63 5.84
C ASP A 46 -10.40 -17.16 4.66
N PHE A 47 -9.46 -16.36 4.20
CA PHE A 47 -8.54 -16.68 3.10
C PHE A 47 -7.10 -16.42 3.56
N SER A 48 -6.21 -17.33 3.21
CA SER A 48 -4.78 -17.13 3.45
C SER A 48 -4.20 -16.15 2.43
N GLY A 49 -3.35 -15.25 2.89
CA GLY A 49 -2.70 -14.24 2.05
C GLY A 49 -1.23 -14.04 2.38
N ILE A 50 -0.50 -13.47 1.45
CA ILE A 50 0.91 -13.11 1.59
C ILE A 50 1.01 -11.60 1.75
N VAL A 51 1.79 -11.17 2.74
CA VAL A 51 2.08 -9.75 2.98
C VAL A 51 3.26 -9.33 2.12
N GLU A 52 3.06 -8.27 1.36
CA GLU A 52 4.10 -7.63 0.56
C GLU A 52 4.16 -6.14 0.91
N ALA A 53 5.33 -5.54 0.77
CA ALA A 53 5.43 -4.08 0.80
C ALA A 53 4.81 -3.50 -0.48
N VAL A 54 4.05 -2.41 -0.34
CA VAL A 54 3.37 -1.76 -1.49
C VAL A 54 4.38 -1.19 -2.47
N ASP A 55 5.39 -0.52 -1.94
CA ASP A 55 6.35 0.23 -2.75
C ASP A 55 7.78 -0.22 -2.41
N TYR A 56 8.50 -0.63 -3.42
CA TYR A 56 9.94 -0.76 -3.36
C TYR A 56 10.59 0.08 -4.44
N VAL A 57 11.75 0.63 -4.14
CA VAL A 57 12.54 1.43 -5.09
C VAL A 57 13.97 0.91 -5.10
N LYS A 58 14.48 0.63 -6.29
CA LYS A 58 15.92 0.39 -6.48
C LYS A 58 16.61 1.75 -6.53
N LEU A 59 17.38 2.06 -5.52
CA LEU A 59 18.17 3.29 -5.47
C LEU A 59 19.42 3.11 -6.30
N ALA A 60 19.72 4.09 -7.15
CA ALA A 60 20.85 4.10 -8.06
C ALA A 60 21.53 5.47 -8.06
N PHE A 61 22.82 5.50 -8.31
CA PHE A 61 23.53 6.76 -8.57
C PHE A 61 23.19 7.30 -9.95
N ARG A 62 23.18 8.62 -10.10
CA ARG A 62 23.05 9.29 -11.40
C ARG A 62 24.38 9.47 -12.13
N VAL A 63 25.48 9.28 -11.43
CA VAL A 63 26.85 9.38 -11.92
C VAL A 63 27.57 8.06 -11.66
N SER A 64 28.52 7.71 -12.54
CA SER A 64 29.35 6.50 -12.40
C SER A 64 30.53 6.77 -11.48
N GLY A 65 30.98 5.76 -10.75
CA GLY A 65 32.15 5.86 -9.89
C GLY A 65 32.39 4.60 -9.06
N GLN A 66 33.44 4.63 -8.24
CA GLN A 66 33.74 3.58 -7.29
C GLN A 66 33.06 3.88 -5.95
N ILE A 67 32.34 2.93 -5.39
CA ILE A 67 31.76 3.04 -4.04
C ILE A 67 32.89 3.09 -3.03
N ILE A 68 32.90 4.13 -2.20
CA ILE A 68 33.86 4.27 -1.10
C ILE A 68 33.22 4.09 0.27
N ASN A 69 31.89 4.15 0.34
CA ASN A 69 31.16 3.98 1.59
C ASN A 69 29.75 3.43 1.30
N LEU A 70 29.41 2.31 1.93
CA LEU A 70 28.09 1.67 1.90
C LEU A 70 27.72 1.23 3.32
N PRO A 71 27.33 2.20 4.20
CA PRO A 71 27.19 1.96 5.64
C PRO A 71 25.92 1.20 6.03
N VAL A 72 25.03 0.90 5.07
CA VAL A 72 23.75 0.24 5.32
C VAL A 72 23.84 -1.28 5.19
N VAL A 73 23.03 -1.98 5.97
CA VAL A 73 22.90 -3.45 5.94
C VAL A 73 21.47 -3.86 5.63
N GLU A 74 21.28 -5.07 5.11
CA GLU A 74 19.95 -5.63 4.86
C GLU A 74 19.12 -5.72 6.15
N GLY A 75 17.83 -5.42 6.07
CA GLY A 75 16.93 -5.32 7.23
C GLY A 75 17.01 -4.00 8.01
N GLN A 76 18.00 -3.15 7.74
CA GLN A 76 18.19 -1.88 8.47
C GLN A 76 17.08 -0.88 8.14
N ARG A 77 16.51 -0.24 9.16
CA ARG A 77 15.60 0.90 8.99
C ARG A 77 16.39 2.17 8.72
N VAL A 78 15.95 2.92 7.73
CA VAL A 78 16.56 4.19 7.33
C VAL A 78 15.50 5.31 7.30
N LYS A 79 15.95 6.53 7.59
CA LYS A 79 15.10 7.73 7.52
C LYS A 79 15.34 8.47 6.20
N LYS A 80 14.33 9.22 5.75
CA LYS A 80 14.47 10.13 4.61
C LYS A 80 15.69 11.03 4.77
N GLY A 81 16.53 11.13 3.73
CA GLY A 81 17.76 11.91 3.72
C GLY A 81 18.98 11.20 4.32
N GLN A 82 18.81 10.03 4.95
CA GLN A 82 19.92 9.24 5.47
C GLN A 82 20.83 8.76 4.35
N LEU A 83 22.15 8.83 4.55
CA LEU A 83 23.15 8.35 3.58
C LEU A 83 23.03 6.82 3.43
N ILE A 84 22.87 6.37 2.19
CA ILE A 84 22.83 4.96 1.81
C ILE A 84 24.18 4.51 1.26
N ALA A 85 24.74 5.29 0.33
CA ALA A 85 26.04 5.00 -0.27
C ALA A 85 26.71 6.29 -0.73
N ALA A 86 28.03 6.25 -0.92
CA ALA A 86 28.80 7.32 -1.52
C ALA A 86 29.84 6.75 -2.48
N ILE A 87 30.00 7.40 -3.62
CA ILE A 87 31.07 7.12 -4.58
C ILE A 87 32.20 8.13 -4.41
N ASP A 88 33.37 7.79 -4.93
CA ASP A 88 34.56 8.65 -4.90
C ASP A 88 34.28 9.97 -5.62
N PRO A 89 34.32 11.12 -4.93
CA PRO A 89 33.99 12.41 -5.50
C PRO A 89 35.18 13.14 -6.14
N ARG A 90 36.41 12.60 -6.06
CA ARG A 90 37.64 13.36 -6.35
C ARG A 90 37.63 14.04 -7.71
N ASP A 91 37.34 13.29 -8.77
CA ASP A 91 37.35 13.83 -10.13
C ASP A 91 36.21 14.85 -10.35
N LEU A 92 35.02 14.54 -9.82
CA LEU A 92 33.86 15.43 -9.89
C LEU A 92 34.04 16.69 -9.05
N ALA A 93 34.76 16.61 -7.92
CA ALA A 93 35.09 17.75 -7.09
C ALA A 93 36.07 18.71 -7.79
N LEU A 94 37.06 18.16 -8.51
CA LEU A 94 37.98 19.01 -9.33
C LEU A 94 37.22 19.73 -10.47
N GLN A 95 36.35 19.02 -11.17
CA GLN A 95 35.52 19.59 -12.21
C GLN A 95 34.59 20.68 -11.66
N TYR A 96 33.93 20.41 -10.52
CA TYR A 96 33.07 21.40 -9.84
C TYR A 96 33.86 22.66 -9.45
N ALA A 97 35.07 22.52 -8.90
CA ALA A 97 35.89 23.64 -8.50
C ALA A 97 36.31 24.52 -9.71
N ALA A 98 36.68 23.87 -10.83
CA ALA A 98 37.03 24.56 -12.08
C ALA A 98 35.83 25.33 -12.66
N ASP A 99 34.66 24.69 -12.77
CA ASP A 99 33.46 25.30 -13.31
C ASP A 99 32.95 26.43 -12.43
N LYS A 100 33.03 26.26 -11.10
CA LYS A 100 32.71 27.31 -10.13
C LYS A 100 33.54 28.55 -10.33
N SER A 101 34.87 28.41 -10.45
CA SER A 101 35.79 29.50 -10.66
C SER A 101 35.51 30.22 -11.99
N ALA A 102 35.24 29.47 -13.07
CA ALA A 102 34.88 30.01 -14.36
C ALA A 102 33.56 30.82 -14.33
N TYR A 103 32.55 30.28 -13.62
CA TYR A 103 31.28 30.96 -13.39
C TYR A 103 31.44 32.27 -12.62
N GLU A 104 32.18 32.26 -11.48
CA GLU A 104 32.44 33.46 -10.67
C GLU A 104 33.18 34.53 -11.46
N THR A 105 34.15 34.14 -12.29
CA THR A 105 34.89 35.04 -13.18
C THR A 105 33.95 35.67 -14.22
N ALA A 106 33.13 34.88 -14.89
CA ALA A 106 32.18 35.38 -15.89
C ALA A 106 31.13 36.30 -15.26
N ALA A 107 30.63 35.98 -14.05
CA ALA A 107 29.72 36.84 -13.32
C ALA A 107 30.34 38.24 -13.03
N ALA A 108 31.57 38.25 -12.54
CA ALA A 108 32.30 39.50 -12.30
C ALA A 108 32.52 40.32 -13.59
N GLN A 109 32.74 39.63 -14.73
CA GLN A 109 32.89 40.29 -16.03
C GLN A 109 31.58 40.94 -16.49
N VAL A 110 30.43 40.26 -16.37
CA VAL A 110 29.12 40.83 -16.70
C VAL A 110 28.85 42.09 -15.87
N GLU A 111 29.09 42.05 -14.58
CA GLU A 111 28.86 43.19 -13.69
C GLU A 111 29.78 44.36 -14.02
N ARG A 112 31.02 44.10 -14.44
CA ARG A 112 31.95 45.11 -14.92
C ARG A 112 31.46 45.71 -16.25
N ASN A 113 31.12 44.89 -17.22
CA ASN A 113 30.64 45.30 -18.53
C ASN A 113 29.33 46.09 -18.42
N LYS A 114 28.42 45.71 -17.53
CA LYS A 114 27.19 46.44 -17.24
C LYS A 114 27.47 47.89 -16.82
N ARG A 115 28.45 48.09 -15.95
CA ARG A 115 28.86 49.44 -15.51
C ARG A 115 29.56 50.26 -16.62
N LEU A 116 30.35 49.60 -17.48
CA LEU A 116 31.00 50.23 -18.61
C LEU A 116 29.98 50.61 -19.70
N LEU A 117 29.00 49.75 -19.97
CA LEU A 117 27.91 50.06 -20.90
C LEU A 117 27.09 51.27 -20.43
N ALA A 118 26.77 51.36 -19.15
CA ALA A 118 26.07 52.52 -18.60
C ALA A 118 26.83 53.82 -18.73
N ARG A 119 28.18 53.75 -18.92
CA ARG A 119 29.05 54.89 -19.19
C ARG A 119 29.40 55.04 -20.68
N GLN A 120 28.76 54.28 -21.56
CA GLN A 120 29.02 54.24 -23.01
C GLN A 120 30.46 53.85 -23.35
N ALA A 121 31.18 53.17 -22.49
CA ALA A 121 32.61 52.83 -22.67
C ALA A 121 32.79 51.47 -23.40
N ILE A 122 31.73 50.71 -23.63
CA ILE A 122 31.70 49.48 -24.46
C ILE A 122 30.43 49.45 -25.32
N SER A 123 30.43 48.61 -26.36
CA SER A 123 29.25 48.39 -27.20
C SER A 123 28.20 47.47 -26.51
N VAL A 124 26.95 47.57 -26.95
CA VAL A 124 25.87 46.66 -26.52
C VAL A 124 26.25 45.23 -26.87
N GLN A 125 26.80 44.99 -28.05
CA GLN A 125 27.24 43.67 -28.50
C GLN A 125 28.30 43.05 -27.56
N GLU A 126 29.26 43.82 -27.10
CA GLU A 126 30.28 43.33 -26.15
C GLU A 126 29.67 42.95 -24.79
N TYR A 127 28.70 43.71 -24.31
CA TYR A 127 27.92 43.34 -23.11
C TYR A 127 27.15 42.05 -23.32
N GLU A 128 26.42 41.91 -24.46
CA GLU A 128 25.64 40.72 -24.78
C GLU A 128 26.51 39.46 -24.89
N ILE A 129 27.72 39.57 -25.46
CA ILE A 129 28.71 38.48 -25.50
C ILE A 129 29.08 38.07 -24.08
N SER A 130 29.31 39.03 -23.18
CA SER A 130 29.65 38.71 -21.78
C SER A 130 28.50 38.02 -21.05
N VAL A 131 27.26 38.44 -21.31
CA VAL A 131 26.05 37.80 -20.77
C VAL A 131 25.90 36.35 -21.28
N SER A 132 26.11 36.14 -22.58
CA SER A 132 26.08 34.81 -23.18
C SER A 132 27.14 33.88 -22.59
N THR A 133 28.38 34.38 -22.44
CA THR A 133 29.49 33.65 -21.81
C THR A 133 29.17 33.29 -20.35
N PHE A 134 28.62 34.23 -19.60
CA PHE A 134 28.16 33.98 -18.21
C PHE A 134 27.12 32.88 -18.17
N GLN A 135 26.11 32.89 -19.05
CA GLN A 135 25.08 31.88 -19.07
C GLN A 135 25.64 30.49 -19.38
N GLN A 136 26.62 30.37 -20.29
CA GLN A 136 27.31 29.12 -20.58
C GLN A 136 28.06 28.59 -19.35
N LYS A 137 28.83 29.47 -18.66
CA LYS A 137 29.59 29.09 -17.46
C LYS A 137 28.67 28.74 -16.30
N LYS A 138 27.56 29.44 -16.16
CA LYS A 138 26.51 29.10 -15.17
C LYS A 138 25.95 27.71 -15.37
N SER A 139 25.61 27.35 -16.61
CA SER A 139 25.08 26.02 -16.94
C SER A 139 26.10 24.92 -16.67
N ALA A 140 27.38 25.12 -16.98
CA ALA A 140 28.45 24.16 -16.67
C ALA A 140 28.63 23.99 -15.16
N TYR A 141 28.63 25.08 -14.38
CA TYR A 141 28.70 25.04 -12.92
C TYR A 141 27.50 24.33 -12.30
N GLU A 142 26.28 24.59 -12.78
CA GLU A 142 25.06 23.89 -12.27
C GLU A 142 25.13 22.40 -12.55
N LEU A 143 25.61 21.98 -13.73
CA LEU A 143 25.81 20.57 -14.07
C LEU A 143 26.82 19.89 -13.15
N SER A 144 28.02 20.48 -13.01
CA SER A 144 29.06 19.89 -12.13
C SER A 144 28.66 19.89 -10.65
N SER A 145 27.90 20.90 -10.21
CA SER A 145 27.32 20.96 -8.87
C SER A 145 26.31 19.84 -8.63
N ASN A 146 25.46 19.54 -9.61
CA ASN A 146 24.52 18.42 -9.55
C ASN A 146 25.27 17.10 -9.51
N ASN A 147 26.26 16.89 -10.39
CA ASN A 147 27.08 15.68 -10.42
C ASN A 147 27.79 15.46 -9.09
N MET A 148 28.35 16.52 -8.49
CA MET A 148 28.97 16.45 -7.17
C MET A 148 27.99 16.03 -6.08
N ARG A 149 26.77 16.57 -6.08
CA ARG A 149 25.72 16.18 -5.14
C ARG A 149 25.29 14.73 -5.34
N ASP A 150 25.21 14.28 -6.59
CA ASP A 150 24.78 12.95 -6.99
C ASP A 150 25.84 11.86 -6.67
N THR A 151 27.02 12.22 -6.15
CA THR A 151 27.97 11.26 -5.55
C THR A 151 27.49 10.67 -4.22
N ARG A 152 26.46 11.25 -3.62
CA ARG A 152 25.88 10.80 -2.34
C ARG A 152 24.46 10.30 -2.58
N LEU A 153 24.25 9.01 -2.42
CA LEU A 153 22.95 8.38 -2.52
C LEU A 153 22.27 8.43 -1.14
N THR A 154 21.10 9.04 -1.08
CA THR A 154 20.32 9.17 0.16
C THR A 154 18.94 8.54 0.01
N ALA A 155 18.34 8.12 1.12
CA ALA A 155 17.00 7.57 1.15
C ALA A 155 15.94 8.64 0.80
N PRO A 156 15.07 8.42 -0.21
CA PRO A 156 14.04 9.38 -0.60
C PRO A 156 12.85 9.42 0.37
N PHE A 157 12.65 8.37 1.16
CA PHE A 157 11.59 8.22 2.18
C PHE A 157 12.06 7.31 3.34
N ASP A 158 11.27 7.27 4.42
CA ASP A 158 11.52 6.37 5.55
C ASP A 158 11.15 4.93 5.16
N GLY A 159 12.05 3.99 5.37
CA GLY A 159 11.83 2.61 4.97
C GLY A 159 12.81 1.64 5.58
N SER A 160 12.91 0.45 5.00
CA SER A 160 13.89 -0.58 5.35
C SER A 160 14.66 -1.01 4.11
N ILE A 161 15.95 -1.27 4.27
CA ILE A 161 16.77 -1.88 3.21
C ILE A 161 16.37 -3.34 3.09
N GLU A 162 15.80 -3.72 1.95
CA GLU A 162 15.41 -5.10 1.70
C GLU A 162 16.60 -5.92 1.23
N LYS A 163 17.35 -5.36 0.27
CA LYS A 163 18.50 -6.06 -0.33
C LYS A 163 19.59 -5.09 -0.74
N ARG A 164 20.84 -5.50 -0.56
CA ARG A 164 22.01 -4.88 -1.18
C ARG A 164 22.30 -5.58 -2.49
N LEU A 165 22.51 -4.80 -3.56
CA LEU A 165 22.73 -5.30 -4.91
C LEU A 165 24.21 -5.22 -5.32
N VAL A 166 25.02 -4.50 -4.55
CA VAL A 166 26.44 -4.23 -4.80
C VAL A 166 27.25 -4.28 -3.50
N GLU A 167 28.56 -4.42 -3.64
CA GLU A 167 29.49 -4.42 -2.53
C GLU A 167 30.28 -3.11 -2.39
N ASN A 168 30.86 -2.89 -1.22
CA ASN A 168 31.75 -1.75 -1.00
C ASN A 168 32.99 -1.87 -1.89
N TYR A 169 33.52 -0.74 -2.38
CA TYR A 169 34.63 -0.63 -3.31
C TYR A 169 34.37 -1.15 -4.73
N GLN A 170 33.16 -1.60 -5.01
CA GLN A 170 32.75 -1.95 -6.37
C GLN A 170 32.61 -0.68 -7.23
N ARG A 171 32.96 -0.77 -8.51
CA ARG A 171 32.67 0.27 -9.51
C ARG A 171 31.26 0.08 -10.04
N VAL A 172 30.49 1.17 -10.09
CA VAL A 172 29.10 1.18 -10.54
C VAL A 172 28.88 2.20 -11.64
N ASN A 173 27.91 1.91 -12.49
CA ASN A 173 27.49 2.78 -13.58
C ASN A 173 26.28 3.63 -13.16
N SER A 174 26.07 4.73 -13.88
CA SER A 174 24.84 5.52 -13.73
C SER A 174 23.61 4.66 -14.01
N GLY A 175 22.60 4.72 -13.12
CA GLY A 175 21.37 3.92 -13.19
C GLY A 175 21.48 2.48 -12.66
N GLU A 176 22.67 2.01 -12.28
CA GLU A 176 22.86 0.71 -11.67
C GLU A 176 22.29 0.69 -10.24
N GLY A 177 21.43 -0.32 -9.94
CA GLY A 177 20.81 -0.45 -8.63
C GLY A 177 21.81 -0.78 -7.54
N ILE A 178 21.81 -0.02 -6.47
CA ILE A 178 22.73 -0.16 -5.32
C ILE A 178 22.06 -0.91 -4.18
N VAL A 179 20.86 -0.48 -3.81
CA VAL A 179 20.03 -1.11 -2.77
C VAL A 179 18.57 -1.10 -3.18
N GLN A 180 17.83 -2.05 -2.64
CA GLN A 180 16.37 -2.06 -2.71
C GLN A 180 15.82 -1.51 -1.38
N LEU A 181 15.13 -0.37 -1.46
CA LEU A 181 14.49 0.29 -0.32
C LEU A 181 12.99 0.03 -0.38
N VAL A 182 12.42 -0.41 0.75
CA VAL A 182 11.01 -0.77 0.89
C VAL A 182 10.32 0.22 1.80
N ASN A 183 9.13 0.66 1.41
CA ASN A 183 8.28 1.48 2.27
C ASN A 183 7.52 0.58 3.25
N THR A 184 7.87 0.68 4.54
CA THR A 184 7.24 -0.14 5.60
C THR A 184 5.95 0.46 6.16
N LYS A 185 5.54 1.65 5.72
CA LYS A 185 4.31 2.33 6.23
C LYS A 185 3.03 1.79 5.62
N LYS A 186 3.12 1.17 4.44
CA LYS A 186 1.99 0.57 3.73
C LYS A 186 2.31 -0.87 3.40
N LEU A 187 1.42 -1.75 3.79
CA LEU A 187 1.50 -3.17 3.46
C LEU A 187 0.37 -3.53 2.52
N ARG A 188 0.65 -4.37 1.55
CA ARG A 188 -0.32 -4.99 0.65
C ARG A 188 -0.42 -6.46 0.99
N ILE A 189 -1.64 -6.98 0.95
CA ILE A 189 -1.89 -8.40 1.15
C ILE A 189 -2.43 -8.93 -0.16
N LYS A 190 -1.71 -9.89 -0.73
CA LYS A 190 -2.19 -10.66 -1.87
C LYS A 190 -2.80 -11.95 -1.36
N PHE A 191 -4.00 -12.25 -1.81
CA PHE A 191 -4.70 -13.48 -1.48
C PHE A 191 -5.51 -13.94 -2.69
N THR A 192 -5.76 -15.25 -2.76
CA THR A 192 -6.53 -15.85 -3.85
C THR A 192 -7.92 -16.20 -3.33
N ILE A 193 -8.93 -15.79 -4.08
CA ILE A 193 -10.34 -16.12 -3.80
C ILE A 193 -10.79 -17.14 -4.84
N PRO A 194 -11.30 -18.32 -4.42
CA PRO A 194 -11.95 -19.26 -5.33
C PRO A 194 -13.18 -18.61 -6.01
N ASP A 195 -13.44 -18.97 -7.24
CA ASP A 195 -14.53 -18.40 -8.07
C ASP A 195 -15.89 -18.46 -7.40
N ALA A 196 -16.15 -19.52 -6.62
CA ALA A 196 -17.37 -19.67 -5.85
C ALA A 196 -17.65 -18.52 -4.86
N TYR A 197 -16.64 -17.72 -4.50
CA TYR A 197 -16.73 -16.62 -3.54
C TYR A 197 -16.55 -15.23 -4.18
N LEU A 198 -16.35 -15.12 -5.49
CA LEU A 198 -16.19 -13.82 -6.19
C LEU A 198 -17.41 -12.91 -6.01
N TYR A 199 -18.59 -13.46 -5.78
CA TYR A 199 -19.79 -12.67 -5.49
C TYR A 199 -19.64 -11.81 -4.23
N LEU A 200 -18.77 -12.20 -3.28
CA LEU A 200 -18.50 -11.42 -2.08
C LEU A 200 -17.81 -10.09 -2.41
N LEU A 201 -17.04 -10.01 -3.50
CA LEU A 201 -16.37 -8.78 -3.95
C LEU A 201 -17.33 -7.76 -4.56
N ARG A 202 -18.56 -8.17 -4.92
CA ARG A 202 -19.57 -7.30 -5.53
C ARG A 202 -20.46 -6.60 -4.50
N SER A 203 -20.37 -6.98 -3.23
CA SER A 203 -21.16 -6.35 -2.17
C SER A 203 -20.62 -4.94 -1.85
N LYS A 204 -21.51 -3.96 -1.63
CA LYS A 204 -21.11 -2.59 -1.27
C LYS A 204 -20.60 -2.46 0.18
N ASP A 205 -20.91 -3.42 1.05
CA ASP A 205 -20.59 -3.39 2.49
C ASP A 205 -19.43 -4.33 2.84
N GLN A 206 -18.46 -4.48 1.95
CA GLN A 206 -17.30 -5.34 2.18
C GLN A 206 -16.42 -4.78 3.29
N ARG A 207 -16.11 -5.63 4.26
CA ARG A 207 -15.13 -5.34 5.32
C ARG A 207 -14.05 -6.40 5.27
N PHE A 208 -12.83 -5.97 4.94
CA PHE A 208 -11.67 -6.85 4.98
C PHE A 208 -10.99 -6.69 6.33
N ARG A 209 -10.86 -7.77 7.04
CA ARG A 209 -10.16 -7.86 8.31
C ARG A 209 -8.97 -8.80 8.14
N VAL A 210 -7.84 -8.41 8.65
CA VAL A 210 -6.60 -9.17 8.54
C VAL A 210 -6.10 -9.50 9.93
N GLU A 211 -5.74 -10.74 10.14
CA GLU A 211 -5.06 -11.22 11.33
C GLU A 211 -3.72 -11.83 10.88
N PHE A 212 -2.64 -11.50 11.58
CA PHE A 212 -1.31 -12.05 11.29
C PHE A 212 -1.00 -13.17 12.27
N ASP A 213 -0.39 -14.24 11.80
CA ASP A 213 0.01 -15.37 12.65
C ASP A 213 0.92 -14.95 13.81
N THR A 214 1.74 -13.92 13.57
CA THR A 214 2.67 -13.33 14.57
C THR A 214 1.95 -12.48 15.61
N TYR A 215 0.76 -11.92 15.28
CA TYR A 215 -0.03 -11.02 16.14
C TYR A 215 -1.45 -11.55 16.32
N ARG A 216 -1.56 -12.78 16.83
CA ARG A 216 -2.86 -13.43 17.05
C ARG A 216 -3.76 -12.60 17.96
N GLY A 217 -5.03 -12.47 17.57
CA GLY A 217 -6.03 -11.69 18.29
C GLY A 217 -6.02 -10.19 17.96
N HIS A 218 -5.07 -9.69 17.15
CA HIS A 218 -5.09 -8.31 16.66
C HIS A 218 -5.66 -8.26 15.25
N ILE A 219 -6.78 -7.58 15.11
CA ILE A 219 -7.50 -7.44 13.83
C ILE A 219 -7.17 -6.09 13.23
N PHE A 220 -6.67 -6.10 12.02
CA PHE A 220 -6.38 -4.92 11.21
C PHE A 220 -7.43 -4.77 10.12
N ASN A 221 -7.88 -3.54 9.89
CA ASN A 221 -8.80 -3.25 8.79
C ASN A 221 -8.00 -3.05 7.51
N ALA A 222 -8.45 -3.68 6.42
CA ALA A 222 -7.88 -3.52 5.10
C ALA A 222 -8.95 -3.00 4.13
N LYS A 223 -8.50 -2.41 3.01
CA LYS A 223 -9.35 -2.00 1.90
C LYS A 223 -8.93 -2.77 0.66
N LEU A 224 -9.90 -3.17 -0.14
CA LEU A 224 -9.63 -3.72 -1.47
C LEU A 224 -9.04 -2.60 -2.34
N GLU A 225 -7.86 -2.83 -2.91
CA GLU A 225 -7.20 -1.90 -3.81
C GLU A 225 -7.45 -2.30 -5.26
N GLU A 226 -7.21 -3.57 -5.58
CA GLU A 226 -7.31 -4.10 -6.93
C GLU A 226 -7.63 -5.61 -6.87
N TYR A 227 -8.38 -6.11 -7.85
CA TYR A 227 -8.49 -7.55 -8.06
C TYR A 227 -8.35 -7.86 -9.56
N LEU A 228 -7.67 -8.95 -9.86
CA LEU A 228 -7.54 -9.50 -11.21
C LEU A 228 -8.51 -10.67 -11.36
N ASP A 229 -9.46 -10.56 -12.28
CA ASP A 229 -10.33 -11.65 -12.69
C ASP A 229 -9.55 -12.49 -13.74
N ILE A 230 -8.77 -13.46 -13.25
CA ILE A 230 -8.07 -14.40 -14.12
C ILE A 230 -9.07 -15.50 -14.48
N ARG A 231 -9.95 -15.23 -15.43
CA ARG A 231 -10.65 -16.31 -16.11
C ARG A 231 -9.65 -16.98 -17.02
N SER A 232 -9.26 -18.20 -16.67
CA SER A 232 -8.58 -19.08 -17.62
C SER A 232 -9.52 -19.27 -18.80
N GLU A 233 -9.20 -18.68 -19.93
CA GLU A 233 -9.72 -19.09 -21.22
C GLU A 233 -9.07 -20.45 -21.53
N GLU A 234 -9.66 -21.52 -20.97
CA GLU A 234 -9.48 -22.85 -21.55
C GLU A 234 -10.35 -22.93 -22.79
N HIS A 235 -9.70 -22.84 -23.93
CA HIS A 235 -10.21 -23.31 -25.21
C HIS A 235 -9.73 -24.74 -25.46
#